data_d5fd44d24a5b7d9ac431cb68fb97d584
#
_entry.id   d5fd44d24a5b7d9ac431cb68fb97d584
#
_cell.length_a   1.000
_cell.length_b   1.000
_cell.length_c   1.000
_cell.angle_alpha   90.00
_cell.angle_beta   90.00
_cell.angle_gamma   90.00
#
_symmetry.space_group_name_H-M   'P 1'
#
loop_
_entity.id
_entity.type
_entity.pdbx_description
1 polymer ?
#
loop_
_entity_poly.entity_id
_entity_poly.type
_entity_poly.pdbx_seq_one_letter_code
_entity_poly.pdbx_strand_id
1 'polypeptide(L)'
;MKKVYNIFILIAISFCNYSNAFAQNERNIWCFGNGAGLDFNSGAPVPFAGVAMTAFEGSSSIADASGNLLFYSDGVSIWNKNHVVMPNGSGLLSNSSSTQAALIIKQPGLNSLYYLFTTDAFEGPYGLNYNIVDMSLQGGLGDVSLLNGVLNSPCDEKICAVNHANGTDVWLINTAHYGDTIYAYLLTSAGLNLVPVISPTGVIHSIGTNFAGQLKASPLGNTLAVALYEVGFEIYDFDNSTGIASNTNSINTYPDAYGIEFSPDGSRLYGVPFSSGVITQFDMLAGSPAAIIASATVVSTNSIMRGSLQVAPDNKIYVAEYGAVSIGVINDPNQLGVACDFVTGSIPIPGSSSWGLPNFHVPLLNQAPVALFNAPNHICPGTCTDFTNMSQHATTFLWTFPGANPLNSTDANPTNICYNTPGTYPVTLIAGNSIGSDTLILNNYITVYPYPAPQGILQSGDTLFANAGAMSYQWYHDGLIIPGATGSFYVAPSSGNYNVVATDANGCEVEAVIFDVIANTSPLSFGEGAGVRLFPNPVSESLSFTVYPLNASSVDISIYNLLGEKIFSAVNWELQTVNCQLFSPGIYWICISNQGKSYRLKFAKQ
;
A
#
# COMPACT_ATOMS: atom_id res chain seq x y z
N MET A 1 34.29 35.61 -35.76
CA MET A 1 33.25 35.59 -34.70
C MET A 1 31.95 35.13 -35.33
N LYS A 2 31.63 33.83 -35.19
CA LYS A 2 30.33 33.27 -35.60
C LYS A 2 29.58 32.96 -34.33
N LYS A 3 28.45 33.65 -34.09
CA LYS A 3 27.53 33.35 -32.99
C LYS A 3 26.70 32.12 -33.36
N VAL A 4 26.82 31.08 -32.58
CA VAL A 4 25.94 29.88 -32.63
C VAL A 4 24.75 30.18 -31.71
N TYR A 5 23.55 30.27 -32.28
CA TYR A 5 22.30 30.35 -31.53
C TYR A 5 21.85 28.90 -31.24
N ASN A 6 21.83 28.53 -29.97
CA ASN A 6 21.14 27.32 -29.52
C ASN A 6 19.64 27.57 -29.46
N ILE A 7 18.92 26.97 -30.38
CA ILE A 7 17.45 26.94 -30.37
C ILE A 7 17.05 25.79 -29.42
N PHE A 8 16.53 26.14 -28.26
CA PHE A 8 15.79 25.19 -27.40
C PHE A 8 14.40 25.01 -28.00
N ILE A 9 14.14 23.84 -28.59
CA ILE A 9 12.80 23.42 -28.97
C ILE A 9 12.12 22.89 -27.68
N LEU A 10 11.23 23.71 -27.10
CA LEU A 10 10.26 23.25 -26.11
C LEU A 10 9.23 22.38 -26.83
N ILE A 11 9.34 21.08 -26.69
CA ILE A 11 8.25 20.16 -27.03
C ILE A 11 7.20 20.26 -25.93
N ALA A 12 6.15 21.05 -26.16
CA ALA A 12 4.94 21.02 -25.36
C ALA A 12 4.21 19.71 -25.66
N ILE A 13 4.42 18.70 -24.84
CA ILE A 13 3.58 17.49 -24.85
C ILE A 13 2.25 17.91 -24.23
N SER A 14 1.26 18.14 -25.09
CA SER A 14 -0.13 18.30 -24.69
C SER A 14 -0.61 16.93 -24.18
N PHE A 15 -0.53 16.71 -22.87
CA PHE A 15 -1.28 15.64 -22.24
C PHE A 15 -2.75 15.98 -22.35
N CYS A 16 -3.44 15.30 -23.24
CA CYS A 16 -4.88 15.26 -23.27
C CYS A 16 -5.29 14.50 -22.00
N ASN A 17 -5.50 15.23 -20.91
CA ASN A 17 -6.05 14.71 -19.68
C ASN A 17 -7.48 14.24 -19.95
N TYR A 18 -7.66 12.97 -20.25
CA TYR A 18 -8.93 12.31 -19.97
C TYR A 18 -9.00 12.15 -18.44
N SER A 19 -9.28 13.23 -17.74
CA SER A 19 -9.74 13.16 -16.37
C SER A 19 -11.18 12.61 -16.43
N ASN A 20 -11.34 11.33 -16.16
CA ASN A 20 -12.54 10.85 -15.53
C ASN A 20 -12.54 11.43 -14.09
N ALA A 21 -12.77 12.73 -13.99
CA ALA A 21 -13.10 13.36 -12.73
C ALA A 21 -14.45 12.76 -12.32
N PHE A 22 -14.43 11.78 -11.41
CA PHE A 22 -15.63 11.48 -10.65
C PHE A 22 -16.04 12.78 -10.00
N ALA A 23 -17.25 13.23 -10.31
CA ALA A 23 -17.73 14.54 -9.93
C ALA A 23 -17.79 14.62 -8.39
N GLN A 24 -17.03 15.51 -7.82
CA GLN A 24 -16.96 15.74 -6.37
C GLN A 24 -18.31 16.13 -5.77
N ASN A 25 -19.25 16.62 -6.61
CA ASN A 25 -20.49 17.24 -6.18
C ASN A 25 -21.70 16.28 -6.18
N GLU A 26 -21.53 15.01 -6.58
CA GLU A 26 -22.65 14.04 -6.64
C GLU A 26 -23.27 13.73 -5.26
N ARG A 27 -22.57 14.07 -4.14
CA ARG A 27 -23.00 13.89 -2.76
C ARG A 27 -23.40 15.19 -2.04
N ASN A 28 -23.45 16.31 -2.77
CA ASN A 28 -23.64 17.63 -2.15
C ASN A 28 -25.09 17.88 -1.67
N ILE A 29 -26.07 17.15 -2.17
CA ILE A 29 -27.46 17.26 -1.71
C ILE A 29 -27.84 16.05 -0.89
N TRP A 30 -28.21 16.30 0.36
CA TRP A 30 -28.68 15.30 1.30
C TRP A 30 -30.17 15.35 1.47
N CYS A 31 -30.84 14.21 1.35
CA CYS A 31 -32.27 14.05 1.65
C CYS A 31 -32.44 12.90 2.65
N PHE A 32 -33.04 13.17 3.82
CA PHE A 32 -33.15 12.20 4.92
C PHE A 32 -34.29 12.53 5.88
N GLY A 33 -34.49 11.66 6.87
CA GLY A 33 -35.44 11.88 7.94
C GLY A 33 -36.87 12.22 7.46
N ASN A 34 -37.55 13.08 8.17
CA ASN A 34 -38.89 13.53 7.84
C ASN A 34 -38.83 14.93 7.18
N GLY A 35 -38.70 14.95 5.87
CA GLY A 35 -38.60 16.19 5.09
C GLY A 35 -37.29 16.96 5.31
N ALA A 36 -36.27 16.32 5.84
CA ALA A 36 -34.95 16.94 6.12
C ALA A 36 -34.03 16.94 4.90
N GLY A 37 -33.26 18.01 4.76
CA GLY A 37 -32.26 18.10 3.72
C GLY A 37 -31.18 19.12 3.99
N LEU A 38 -29.99 18.89 3.38
CA LEU A 38 -28.81 19.78 3.41
C LEU A 38 -28.24 19.92 2.02
N ASP A 39 -27.72 21.11 1.72
CA ASP A 39 -26.98 21.45 0.49
C ASP A 39 -25.56 21.88 0.87
N PHE A 40 -24.55 21.15 0.35
CA PHE A 40 -23.12 21.39 0.56
C PHE A 40 -22.43 22.12 -0.61
N ASN A 41 -23.16 22.60 -1.62
CA ASN A 41 -22.56 23.26 -2.79
C ASN A 41 -21.78 24.54 -2.45
N SER A 42 -22.07 25.17 -1.32
CA SER A 42 -21.32 26.35 -0.83
C SER A 42 -20.07 26.00 -0.02
N GLY A 43 -19.73 24.71 0.14
CA GLY A 43 -18.63 24.23 0.98
C GLY A 43 -18.98 24.06 2.46
N ALA A 44 -20.14 24.58 2.89
CA ALA A 44 -20.72 24.39 4.22
C ALA A 44 -22.19 24.00 4.07
N PRO A 45 -22.77 23.22 5.02
CA PRO A 45 -24.15 22.78 4.92
C PRO A 45 -25.14 23.94 5.04
N VAL A 46 -26.06 24.01 4.11
CA VAL A 46 -27.19 24.94 4.12
C VAL A 46 -28.48 24.11 4.14
N PRO A 47 -29.50 24.49 4.93
CA PRO A 47 -30.78 23.81 4.92
C PRO A 47 -31.38 23.72 3.52
N PHE A 48 -31.76 22.49 3.09
CA PHE A 48 -32.36 22.20 1.79
C PHE A 48 -33.80 21.77 1.99
N ALA A 49 -34.73 22.61 1.57
CA ALA A 49 -36.18 22.42 1.79
C ALA A 49 -36.87 21.71 0.60
N GLY A 50 -38.07 21.18 0.83
CA GLY A 50 -38.90 20.58 -0.20
C GLY A 50 -38.81 19.07 -0.31
N VAL A 51 -37.95 18.42 0.48
CA VAL A 51 -37.83 16.96 0.50
C VAL A 51 -39.18 16.32 0.86
N ALA A 52 -39.69 15.47 -0.05
CA ALA A 52 -41.04 14.83 0.12
C ALA A 52 -40.97 13.50 0.89
N MET A 53 -39.77 13.02 1.18
CA MET A 53 -39.51 11.74 1.81
C MET A 53 -39.77 11.75 3.32
N THR A 54 -40.24 10.62 3.83
CA THR A 54 -40.27 10.31 5.26
C THR A 54 -39.52 9.01 5.49
N ALA A 55 -38.20 9.10 5.67
CA ALA A 55 -37.36 7.98 5.98
C ALA A 55 -37.23 7.82 7.49
N PHE A 56 -37.58 6.64 7.99
CA PHE A 56 -37.44 6.33 9.41
C PHE A 56 -35.97 6.04 9.75
N GLU A 57 -35.28 5.32 8.86
CA GLU A 57 -33.84 5.00 9.00
C GLU A 57 -33.10 5.34 7.72
N GLY A 58 -32.73 4.33 6.92
CA GLY A 58 -31.85 4.49 5.77
C GLY A 58 -32.45 5.29 4.62
N SER A 59 -31.63 6.09 3.97
CA SER A 59 -31.98 6.83 2.75
C SER A 59 -30.75 6.96 1.86
N SER A 60 -30.95 7.43 0.62
CA SER A 60 -29.84 7.82 -0.28
C SER A 60 -30.29 8.92 -1.22
N SER A 61 -29.41 9.82 -1.58
CA SER A 61 -29.64 10.89 -2.56
C SER A 61 -28.45 11.01 -3.49
N ILE A 62 -28.67 11.53 -4.70
CA ILE A 62 -27.61 11.72 -5.69
C ILE A 62 -27.83 13.03 -6.44
N ALA A 63 -26.73 13.77 -6.65
CA ALA A 63 -26.69 14.96 -7.47
C ALA A 63 -25.90 14.71 -8.78
N ASP A 64 -25.96 15.65 -9.71
CA ASP A 64 -25.12 15.64 -10.89
C ASP A 64 -23.69 16.19 -10.58
N ALA A 65 -22.83 16.18 -11.57
CA ALA A 65 -21.47 16.69 -11.47
C ALA A 65 -21.37 18.18 -11.06
N SER A 66 -22.45 18.93 -11.23
CA SER A 66 -22.55 20.35 -10.86
C SER A 66 -23.17 20.54 -9.47
N GLY A 67 -23.54 19.44 -8.78
CA GLY A 67 -24.16 19.46 -7.47
C GLY A 67 -25.69 19.68 -7.49
N ASN A 68 -26.35 19.59 -8.65
CA ASN A 68 -27.82 19.68 -8.71
C ASN A 68 -28.44 18.33 -8.39
N LEU A 69 -29.46 18.30 -7.52
CA LEU A 69 -30.17 17.08 -7.18
C LEU A 69 -30.71 16.37 -8.44
N LEU A 70 -30.50 15.08 -8.55
CA LEU A 70 -31.07 14.21 -9.56
C LEU A 70 -32.31 13.49 -9.02
N PHE A 71 -32.10 12.67 -7.99
CA PHE A 71 -33.14 11.91 -7.33
C PHE A 71 -32.69 11.41 -5.94
N TYR A 72 -33.65 10.90 -5.16
CA TYR A 72 -33.43 10.33 -3.83
C TYR A 72 -34.44 9.23 -3.50
N SER A 73 -34.14 8.41 -2.50
CA SER A 73 -34.96 7.27 -2.10
C SER A 73 -34.83 6.98 -0.60
N ASP A 74 -35.94 6.49 -0.01
CA ASP A 74 -36.02 5.90 1.33
C ASP A 74 -35.96 4.36 1.30
N GLY A 75 -35.64 3.78 0.13
CA GLY A 75 -35.68 2.35 -0.12
C GLY A 75 -37.03 1.83 -0.61
N VAL A 76 -38.15 2.53 -0.32
CA VAL A 76 -39.51 2.11 -0.69
C VAL A 76 -40.03 2.85 -1.92
N SER A 77 -39.63 4.12 -2.06
CA SER A 77 -40.01 4.99 -3.18
C SER A 77 -38.81 5.78 -3.69
N ILE A 78 -38.89 6.23 -4.94
CA ILE A 78 -37.88 7.10 -5.59
C ILE A 78 -38.55 8.41 -5.98
N TRP A 79 -37.97 9.54 -5.56
CA TRP A 79 -38.44 10.89 -5.94
C TRP A 79 -37.39 11.55 -6.83
N ASN A 80 -37.88 12.19 -7.90
CA ASN A 80 -37.03 13.00 -8.78
C ASN A 80 -36.68 14.37 -8.15
N LYS A 81 -35.87 15.16 -8.86
CA LYS A 81 -35.43 16.50 -8.42
C LYS A 81 -36.54 17.50 -8.18
N ASN A 82 -37.76 17.25 -8.69
CA ASN A 82 -38.94 18.08 -8.45
C ASN A 82 -39.77 17.58 -7.23
N HIS A 83 -39.20 16.65 -6.45
CA HIS A 83 -39.82 16.04 -5.27
C HIS A 83 -41.11 15.27 -5.58
N VAL A 84 -41.26 14.78 -6.81
CA VAL A 84 -42.39 13.95 -7.26
C VAL A 84 -41.90 12.51 -7.40
N VAL A 85 -42.73 11.55 -7.00
CA VAL A 85 -42.41 10.13 -7.18
C VAL A 85 -42.14 9.87 -8.67
N MET A 86 -41.00 9.26 -8.95
CA MET A 86 -40.54 8.94 -10.30
C MET A 86 -41.49 7.90 -10.93
N PRO A 87 -41.78 7.93 -12.24
CA PRO A 87 -42.48 6.84 -12.90
C PRO A 87 -41.80 5.49 -12.56
N ASN A 88 -42.64 4.47 -12.29
CA ASN A 88 -42.20 3.16 -11.79
C ASN A 88 -41.36 3.19 -10.50
N GLY A 89 -41.22 4.33 -9.84
CA GLY A 89 -40.40 4.54 -8.64
C GLY A 89 -41.12 4.26 -7.32
N SER A 90 -42.18 3.42 -7.31
CA SER A 90 -42.89 2.97 -6.11
C SER A 90 -42.95 1.45 -6.06
N GLY A 91 -43.09 0.88 -4.85
CA GLY A 91 -43.18 -0.56 -4.67
C GLY A 91 -41.84 -1.27 -4.75
N LEU A 92 -40.75 -0.58 -4.36
CA LEU A 92 -39.45 -1.20 -4.17
C LEU A 92 -39.54 -2.21 -3.03
N LEU A 93 -38.84 -3.34 -3.21
CA LEU A 93 -38.71 -4.37 -2.17
C LEU A 93 -37.66 -3.94 -1.16
N SER A 94 -38.14 -3.37 -0.06
CA SER A 94 -37.34 -2.85 1.05
C SER A 94 -38.27 -2.55 2.23
N ASN A 95 -37.67 -2.02 3.31
CA ASN A 95 -38.42 -1.57 4.49
C ASN A 95 -37.87 -0.22 4.96
N SER A 96 -38.76 0.73 5.27
CA SER A 96 -38.35 2.06 5.76
C SER A 96 -37.65 2.04 7.13
N SER A 97 -37.70 0.91 7.84
CA SER A 97 -36.98 0.66 9.10
C SER A 97 -35.64 -0.08 8.88
N SER A 98 -35.19 -0.26 7.65
CA SER A 98 -33.87 -0.80 7.40
C SER A 98 -32.81 0.27 7.64
N THR A 99 -31.79 -0.05 8.43
CA THR A 99 -30.71 0.89 8.84
C THR A 99 -30.02 1.56 7.64
N GLN A 100 -29.83 0.80 6.56
CA GLN A 100 -29.27 1.29 5.30
C GLN A 100 -30.20 0.92 4.12
N ALA A 101 -31.47 1.32 4.21
CA ALA A 101 -32.55 0.95 3.29
C ALA A 101 -32.25 1.23 1.81
N ALA A 102 -31.43 2.21 1.50
CA ALA A 102 -31.10 2.64 0.14
C ALA A 102 -29.61 2.98 -0.03
N LEU A 103 -29.05 2.65 -1.21
CA LEU A 103 -27.72 3.08 -1.66
C LEU A 103 -27.74 3.29 -3.17
N ILE A 104 -27.42 4.50 -3.63
CA ILE A 104 -27.36 4.84 -5.05
C ILE A 104 -25.91 4.79 -5.53
N ILE A 105 -25.66 4.06 -6.63
CA ILE A 105 -24.35 3.97 -7.27
C ILE A 105 -24.54 4.26 -8.77
N LYS A 106 -23.79 5.22 -9.29
CA LYS A 106 -23.72 5.48 -10.74
C LYS A 106 -23.04 4.34 -11.44
N GLN A 107 -23.59 3.86 -12.56
CA GLN A 107 -22.91 2.82 -13.33
C GLN A 107 -21.59 3.36 -13.92
N PRO A 108 -20.46 2.67 -13.69
CA PRO A 108 -19.17 3.06 -14.26
C PRO A 108 -19.22 3.28 -15.77
N GLY A 109 -18.59 4.35 -16.25
CA GLY A 109 -18.52 4.66 -17.68
C GLY A 109 -19.81 5.19 -18.33
N LEU A 110 -20.93 5.27 -17.62
CA LEU A 110 -22.20 5.78 -18.12
C LEU A 110 -22.65 7.03 -17.37
N ASN A 111 -23.34 7.94 -18.06
CA ASN A 111 -23.71 9.23 -17.48
C ASN A 111 -25.18 9.31 -17.01
N SER A 112 -26.03 8.37 -17.44
CA SER A 112 -27.48 8.42 -17.15
C SER A 112 -28.00 7.24 -16.35
N LEU A 113 -27.24 6.15 -16.20
CA LEU A 113 -27.70 4.97 -15.49
C LEU A 113 -27.16 4.91 -14.06
N TYR A 114 -28.09 4.64 -13.13
CA TYR A 114 -27.84 4.52 -11.72
C TYR A 114 -28.43 3.21 -11.19
N TYR A 115 -27.69 2.51 -10.35
CA TYR A 115 -28.19 1.40 -9.57
C TYR A 115 -28.62 1.89 -8.20
N LEU A 116 -29.85 1.61 -7.82
CA LEU A 116 -30.37 1.79 -6.47
C LEU A 116 -30.47 0.43 -5.82
N PHE A 117 -29.64 0.17 -4.83
CA PHE A 117 -29.68 -1.02 -4.00
C PHE A 117 -30.56 -0.79 -2.79
N THR A 118 -31.37 -1.79 -2.45
CA THR A 118 -32.31 -1.70 -1.33
C THR A 118 -32.23 -2.95 -0.46
N THR A 119 -32.31 -2.77 0.87
CA THR A 119 -32.31 -3.85 1.87
C THR A 119 -33.63 -3.90 2.62
N ASP A 120 -34.08 -5.11 2.95
CA ASP A 120 -35.20 -5.32 3.86
C ASP A 120 -34.79 -5.08 5.32
N ALA A 121 -35.75 -4.94 6.22
CA ALA A 121 -35.53 -4.81 7.66
C ALA A 121 -35.94 -6.08 8.39
N PHE A 122 -35.34 -6.33 9.53
CA PHE A 122 -35.58 -7.51 10.36
C PHE A 122 -35.41 -8.80 9.55
N GLU A 123 -36.28 -9.76 9.72
CA GLU A 123 -36.32 -11.02 8.98
C GLU A 123 -37.24 -10.94 7.76
N GLY A 124 -37.30 -9.78 7.13
CA GLY A 124 -38.20 -9.56 6.00
C GLY A 124 -37.86 -10.43 4.78
N PRO A 125 -38.85 -10.78 3.97
CA PRO A 125 -38.71 -11.72 2.87
C PRO A 125 -38.00 -11.15 1.65
N TYR A 126 -37.77 -9.84 1.60
CA TYR A 126 -37.36 -9.16 0.36
C TYR A 126 -35.85 -9.21 0.14
N GLY A 127 -35.04 -9.25 1.22
CA GLY A 127 -33.56 -9.34 1.12
C GLY A 127 -32.91 -8.11 0.48
N LEU A 128 -31.77 -8.35 -0.21
CA LEU A 128 -31.03 -7.35 -0.97
C LEU A 128 -31.49 -7.34 -2.42
N ASN A 129 -31.93 -6.18 -2.89
CA ASN A 129 -32.42 -5.97 -4.25
C ASN A 129 -31.66 -4.84 -4.95
N TYR A 130 -31.72 -4.81 -6.28
CA TYR A 130 -31.26 -3.71 -7.10
C TYR A 130 -32.34 -3.23 -8.06
N ASN A 131 -32.34 -1.93 -8.31
CA ASN A 131 -33.24 -1.23 -9.22
C ASN A 131 -32.38 -0.38 -10.15
N ILE A 132 -32.75 -0.21 -11.41
CA ILE A 132 -32.01 0.61 -12.37
C ILE A 132 -32.84 1.85 -12.71
N VAL A 133 -32.26 3.01 -12.44
CA VAL A 133 -32.82 4.32 -12.78
C VAL A 133 -32.09 4.86 -14.01
N ASP A 134 -32.85 5.20 -15.05
CA ASP A 134 -32.31 5.87 -16.24
C ASP A 134 -32.70 7.33 -16.30
N MET A 135 -31.76 8.21 -16.01
CA MET A 135 -31.94 9.66 -16.02
C MET A 135 -32.03 10.28 -17.41
N SER A 136 -31.82 9.51 -18.49
CA SER A 136 -32.07 9.99 -19.86
C SER A 136 -33.56 10.03 -20.21
N LEU A 137 -34.38 9.33 -19.44
CA LEU A 137 -35.82 9.25 -19.62
C LEU A 137 -36.56 10.44 -19.01
N GLN A 138 -37.85 10.62 -19.39
CA GLN A 138 -38.74 11.66 -18.86
C GLN A 138 -38.16 13.09 -18.94
N GLY A 139 -37.40 13.38 -19.99
CA GLY A 139 -36.77 14.69 -20.17
C GLY A 139 -35.73 15.05 -19.08
N GLY A 140 -35.05 14.05 -18.53
CA GLY A 140 -34.07 14.23 -17.47
C GLY A 140 -34.63 14.22 -16.05
N LEU A 141 -35.89 13.79 -15.87
CA LEU A 141 -36.50 13.55 -14.56
C LEU A 141 -36.31 12.09 -14.10
N GLY A 142 -35.92 11.21 -15.01
CA GLY A 142 -35.66 9.80 -14.74
C GLY A 142 -36.87 8.89 -14.74
N ASP A 143 -36.60 7.62 -14.96
CA ASP A 143 -37.59 6.53 -14.88
C ASP A 143 -36.92 5.27 -14.37
N VAL A 144 -37.64 4.36 -13.73
CA VAL A 144 -37.12 3.08 -13.29
C VAL A 144 -37.25 2.07 -14.42
N SER A 145 -36.13 1.71 -15.01
CA SER A 145 -36.05 0.78 -16.16
C SER A 145 -36.00 -0.69 -15.76
N LEU A 146 -35.57 -0.99 -14.54
CA LEU A 146 -35.61 -2.32 -13.91
C LEU A 146 -36.00 -2.15 -12.44
N LEU A 147 -36.97 -2.92 -11.99
CA LEU A 147 -37.47 -2.89 -10.60
C LEU A 147 -37.26 -4.26 -9.95
N ASN A 148 -36.75 -4.26 -8.72
CA ASN A 148 -36.68 -5.41 -7.82
C ASN A 148 -35.90 -6.64 -8.35
N GLY A 149 -34.73 -6.42 -8.94
CA GLY A 149 -33.80 -7.51 -9.23
C GLY A 149 -33.21 -8.05 -7.91
N VAL A 150 -33.45 -9.33 -7.60
CA VAL A 150 -33.01 -9.95 -6.35
C VAL A 150 -31.53 -10.36 -6.44
N LEU A 151 -30.73 -10.00 -5.41
CA LEU A 151 -29.34 -10.42 -5.27
C LEU A 151 -29.17 -11.51 -4.21
N ASN A 152 -29.73 -11.27 -3.01
CA ASN A 152 -29.62 -12.18 -1.87
C ASN A 152 -30.85 -12.03 -0.98
N SER A 153 -31.39 -13.16 -0.49
CA SER A 153 -32.52 -13.14 0.45
C SER A 153 -32.46 -14.39 1.35
N PRO A 154 -32.59 -14.22 2.69
CA PRO A 154 -32.65 -12.95 3.41
C PRO A 154 -31.28 -12.25 3.48
N CYS A 155 -31.27 -10.95 3.80
CA CYS A 155 -30.05 -10.18 4.04
C CYS A 155 -30.17 -9.35 5.32
N ASP A 156 -29.04 -8.89 5.84
CA ASP A 156 -29.01 -7.87 6.88
C ASP A 156 -29.30 -6.47 6.29
N GLU A 157 -29.58 -5.53 7.18
CA GLU A 157 -29.87 -4.11 6.86
C GLU A 157 -28.62 -3.31 6.45
N LYS A 158 -27.54 -3.98 6.09
CA LYS A 158 -26.19 -3.40 5.95
C LYS A 158 -25.71 -3.45 4.51
N ILE A 159 -25.46 -2.28 3.94
CA ILE A 159 -24.85 -2.16 2.61
C ILE A 159 -23.86 -1.00 2.56
N CYS A 160 -22.74 -1.19 1.90
CA CYS A 160 -21.85 -0.10 1.52
C CYS A 160 -21.28 -0.31 0.11
N ALA A 161 -20.63 0.71 -0.42
CA ALA A 161 -19.94 0.64 -1.70
C ALA A 161 -18.47 1.02 -1.54
N VAL A 162 -17.61 0.26 -2.22
CA VAL A 162 -16.15 0.42 -2.21
C VAL A 162 -15.65 0.49 -3.65
N ASN A 163 -14.77 1.45 -3.96
CA ASN A 163 -14.14 1.47 -5.26
C ASN A 163 -13.22 0.25 -5.43
N HIS A 164 -13.32 -0.38 -6.59
CA HIS A 164 -12.37 -1.41 -7.01
C HIS A 164 -10.97 -0.77 -7.22
N ALA A 165 -9.90 -1.54 -6.97
CA ALA A 165 -8.52 -1.08 -7.13
C ALA A 165 -8.16 -0.56 -8.53
N ASN A 166 -8.96 -0.91 -9.58
CA ASN A 166 -8.77 -0.37 -10.93
C ASN A 166 -9.23 1.09 -11.08
N GLY A 167 -9.81 1.71 -10.03
CA GLY A 167 -10.24 3.11 -10.01
C GLY A 167 -11.51 3.44 -10.81
N THR A 168 -12.18 2.46 -11.40
CA THR A 168 -13.39 2.66 -12.21
C THR A 168 -14.58 1.86 -11.73
N ASP A 169 -14.40 0.59 -11.42
CA ASP A 169 -15.47 -0.32 -11.01
C ASP A 169 -15.76 -0.17 -9.50
N VAL A 170 -16.91 -0.67 -9.06
CA VAL A 170 -17.38 -0.49 -7.70
C VAL A 170 -17.84 -1.82 -7.13
N TRP A 171 -17.37 -2.15 -5.94
CA TRP A 171 -17.91 -3.22 -5.12
C TRP A 171 -19.13 -2.77 -4.35
N LEU A 172 -20.24 -3.49 -4.44
CA LEU A 172 -21.35 -3.44 -3.48
C LEU A 172 -21.10 -4.51 -2.42
N ILE A 173 -21.06 -4.13 -1.17
CA ILE A 173 -20.81 -5.01 -0.02
C ILE A 173 -22.09 -5.15 0.80
N ASN A 174 -22.42 -6.38 1.21
CA ASN A 174 -23.53 -6.72 2.09
C ASN A 174 -23.13 -7.86 3.03
N THR A 175 -23.71 -7.92 4.22
CA THR A 175 -23.54 -9.03 5.18
C THR A 175 -24.68 -10.04 5.07
N ALA A 176 -24.36 -11.32 5.26
CA ALA A 176 -25.34 -12.39 5.28
C ALA A 176 -26.22 -12.30 6.52
N HIS A 177 -27.49 -12.56 6.34
CA HIS A 177 -28.39 -12.86 7.45
C HIS A 177 -28.23 -14.32 7.88
N TYR A 178 -28.14 -14.61 9.17
CA TYR A 178 -27.87 -15.94 9.76
C TYR A 178 -26.51 -16.55 9.40
N GLY A 179 -25.48 -15.75 9.16
CA GLY A 179 -24.15 -16.25 8.81
C GLY A 179 -23.05 -15.28 9.21
N ASP A 180 -21.83 -15.72 8.95
CA ASP A 180 -20.59 -14.95 9.12
C ASP A 180 -20.06 -14.41 7.78
N THR A 181 -20.91 -14.35 6.75
CA THR A 181 -20.47 -14.17 5.37
C THR A 181 -20.64 -12.74 4.91
N ILE A 182 -19.59 -12.19 4.29
CA ILE A 182 -19.61 -10.95 3.54
C ILE A 182 -19.73 -11.27 2.04
N TYR A 183 -20.68 -10.65 1.37
CA TYR A 183 -20.88 -10.71 -0.08
C TYR A 183 -20.37 -9.43 -0.74
N ALA A 184 -19.57 -9.55 -1.79
CA ALA A 184 -19.10 -8.44 -2.61
C ALA A 184 -19.52 -8.65 -4.08
N TYR A 185 -20.39 -7.79 -4.58
CA TYR A 185 -20.88 -7.78 -5.97
C TYR A 185 -20.18 -6.70 -6.77
N LEU A 186 -19.62 -7.04 -7.94
CA LEU A 186 -18.89 -6.09 -8.76
C LEU A 186 -19.81 -5.38 -9.77
N LEU A 187 -19.88 -4.06 -9.70
CA LEU A 187 -20.53 -3.20 -10.68
C LEU A 187 -19.48 -2.59 -11.62
N THR A 188 -19.64 -2.84 -12.92
CA THR A 188 -18.71 -2.40 -13.97
C THR A 188 -19.44 -1.57 -15.03
N SER A 189 -18.71 -1.11 -16.03
CA SER A 189 -19.32 -0.47 -17.22
C SER A 189 -20.24 -1.41 -18.03
N ALA A 190 -20.08 -2.72 -17.89
CA ALA A 190 -20.95 -3.73 -18.48
C ALA A 190 -22.20 -4.03 -17.64
N GLY A 191 -22.29 -3.49 -16.43
CA GLY A 191 -23.37 -3.72 -15.47
C GLY A 191 -22.92 -4.51 -14.23
N LEU A 192 -23.89 -4.94 -13.44
CA LEU A 192 -23.72 -5.64 -12.17
C LEU A 192 -23.45 -7.14 -12.41
N ASN A 193 -22.34 -7.66 -11.85
CA ASN A 193 -22.13 -9.09 -11.76
C ASN A 193 -23.01 -9.68 -10.65
N LEU A 194 -23.93 -10.55 -11.00
CA LEU A 194 -24.87 -11.16 -10.05
C LEU A 194 -24.26 -12.29 -9.20
N VAL A 195 -23.03 -12.71 -9.52
CA VAL A 195 -22.29 -13.71 -8.73
C VAL A 195 -21.31 -12.98 -7.83
N PRO A 196 -21.52 -12.99 -6.50
CA PRO A 196 -20.64 -12.29 -5.57
C PRO A 196 -19.34 -13.04 -5.32
N VAL A 197 -18.32 -12.31 -4.87
CA VAL A 197 -17.23 -12.86 -4.09
C VAL A 197 -17.75 -13.11 -2.68
N ILE A 198 -17.47 -14.31 -2.14
CA ILE A 198 -18.01 -14.78 -0.85
C ILE A 198 -16.85 -14.91 0.14
N SER A 199 -16.95 -14.22 1.26
CA SER A 199 -15.94 -14.26 2.34
C SER A 199 -16.61 -14.67 3.65
N PRO A 200 -16.49 -15.97 4.06
CA PRO A 200 -16.96 -16.41 5.37
C PRO A 200 -15.96 -15.93 6.45
N THR A 201 -16.31 -14.87 7.16
CA THR A 201 -15.45 -14.23 8.18
C THR A 201 -16.29 -13.39 9.12
N GLY A 202 -15.91 -13.29 10.40
CA GLY A 202 -16.63 -12.52 11.41
C GLY A 202 -17.42 -13.39 12.40
N VAL A 203 -18.29 -12.73 13.17
CA VAL A 203 -19.23 -13.46 14.02
C VAL A 203 -20.44 -13.91 13.23
N ILE A 204 -21.05 -15.01 13.64
CA ILE A 204 -22.29 -15.48 13.07
C ILE A 204 -23.40 -14.50 13.46
N HIS A 205 -24.04 -13.86 12.50
CA HIS A 205 -25.25 -13.08 12.69
C HIS A 205 -26.37 -14.06 13.05
N SER A 206 -26.80 -14.05 14.31
CA SER A 206 -27.76 -15.03 14.83
C SER A 206 -29.20 -14.44 14.83
N ILE A 207 -30.15 -15.34 15.09
CA ILE A 207 -31.57 -14.99 15.22
C ILE A 207 -31.74 -13.92 16.28
N GLY A 208 -32.36 -12.81 15.91
CA GLY A 208 -32.92 -11.84 16.85
C GLY A 208 -32.63 -10.39 16.55
N THR A 209 -31.38 -9.92 16.50
CA THR A 209 -31.15 -8.49 16.62
C THR A 209 -29.91 -7.93 15.97
N ASN A 210 -28.90 -8.70 15.63
CA ASN A 210 -27.66 -8.18 15.03
C ASN A 210 -27.75 -7.85 13.53
N PHE A 211 -28.94 -7.88 12.95
CA PHE A 211 -29.22 -7.46 11.59
C PHE A 211 -29.13 -5.93 11.42
N ALA A 212 -29.46 -5.15 12.47
CA ALA A 212 -29.43 -3.67 12.42
C ALA A 212 -28.00 -3.12 12.62
N GLY A 213 -27.80 -1.88 12.18
CA GLY A 213 -26.55 -1.15 12.26
C GLY A 213 -25.87 -0.92 10.91
N GLN A 214 -24.94 0.04 10.87
CA GLN A 214 -24.27 0.44 9.64
C GLN A 214 -23.09 -0.46 9.29
N LEU A 215 -22.85 -0.58 7.98
CA LEU A 215 -21.62 -1.08 7.37
C LEU A 215 -20.95 0.08 6.62
N LYS A 216 -19.68 0.32 6.88
CA LYS A 216 -18.89 1.38 6.25
C LYS A 216 -17.54 0.85 5.78
N ALA A 217 -17.02 1.46 4.72
CA ALA A 217 -15.67 1.23 4.26
C ALA A 217 -14.75 2.39 4.63
N SER A 218 -13.49 2.08 4.91
CA SER A 218 -12.45 3.09 5.09
C SER A 218 -12.28 3.93 3.81
N PRO A 219 -11.77 5.15 3.89
CA PRO A 219 -11.54 6.01 2.73
C PRO A 219 -10.66 5.38 1.64
N LEU A 220 -9.72 4.50 2.03
CA LEU A 220 -8.88 3.75 1.09
C LEU A 220 -9.56 2.51 0.52
N GLY A 221 -10.73 2.14 1.04
CA GLY A 221 -11.45 0.93 0.63
C GLY A 221 -10.74 -0.38 0.95
N ASN A 222 -9.82 -0.38 1.91
CA ASN A 222 -9.06 -1.56 2.33
C ASN A 222 -9.47 -2.10 3.71
N THR A 223 -10.43 -1.47 4.35
CA THR A 223 -10.97 -1.87 5.65
C THR A 223 -12.48 -1.68 5.66
N LEU A 224 -13.21 -2.64 6.21
CA LEU A 224 -14.64 -2.53 6.47
C LEU A 224 -14.87 -2.45 7.97
N ALA A 225 -15.88 -1.68 8.39
CA ALA A 225 -16.34 -1.64 9.77
C ALA A 225 -17.85 -1.87 9.80
N VAL A 226 -18.30 -2.71 10.71
CA VAL A 226 -19.69 -3.14 10.85
C VAL A 226 -20.16 -2.88 12.26
N ALA A 227 -21.31 -2.24 12.42
CA ALA A 227 -22.05 -2.18 13.68
C ALA A 227 -23.05 -3.33 13.71
N LEU A 228 -23.01 -4.12 14.78
CA LEU A 228 -23.86 -5.28 15.00
C LEU A 228 -24.66 -5.04 16.28
N TYR A 229 -25.95 -4.75 16.14
CA TYR A 229 -26.84 -4.58 17.27
C TYR A 229 -26.82 -5.83 18.16
N GLU A 230 -26.72 -5.65 19.48
CA GLU A 230 -26.54 -6.69 20.51
C GLU A 230 -25.16 -7.40 20.53
N VAL A 231 -24.25 -7.09 19.63
CA VAL A 231 -22.89 -7.72 19.60
C VAL A 231 -21.80 -6.68 19.87
N GLY A 232 -21.73 -5.64 19.06
CA GLY A 232 -20.67 -4.63 19.08
C GLY A 232 -20.24 -4.17 17.71
N PHE A 233 -18.96 -3.84 17.55
CA PHE A 233 -18.40 -3.47 16.26
C PHE A 233 -17.44 -4.54 15.77
N GLU A 234 -17.38 -4.73 14.46
CA GLU A 234 -16.37 -5.56 13.80
C GLU A 234 -15.61 -4.77 12.74
N ILE A 235 -14.34 -5.10 12.62
CA ILE A 235 -13.43 -4.51 11.63
C ILE A 235 -12.82 -5.65 10.82
N TYR A 236 -12.78 -5.50 9.49
CA TYR A 236 -12.27 -6.49 8.55
C TYR A 236 -11.23 -5.84 7.64
N ASP A 237 -10.19 -6.58 7.28
CA ASP A 237 -9.39 -6.24 6.11
C ASP A 237 -10.21 -6.53 4.85
N PHE A 238 -10.13 -5.65 3.87
CA PHE A 238 -10.80 -5.81 2.59
C PHE A 238 -9.83 -5.59 1.44
N ASP A 239 -9.67 -6.61 0.62
CA ASP A 239 -8.90 -6.49 -0.62
C ASP A 239 -9.81 -5.98 -1.74
N ASN A 240 -9.76 -4.69 -2.01
CA ASN A 240 -10.58 -4.05 -3.04
C ASN A 240 -10.17 -4.39 -4.49
N SER A 241 -9.08 -5.14 -4.69
CA SER A 241 -8.73 -5.70 -6.00
C SER A 241 -9.45 -7.01 -6.28
N THR A 242 -9.79 -7.78 -5.26
CA THR A 242 -10.41 -9.11 -5.36
C THR A 242 -11.81 -9.19 -4.79
N GLY A 243 -12.21 -8.24 -3.92
CA GLY A 243 -13.48 -8.25 -3.19
C GLY A 243 -13.49 -9.19 -1.97
N ILE A 244 -12.33 -9.67 -1.53
CA ILE A 244 -12.21 -10.59 -0.39
C ILE A 244 -12.12 -9.81 0.92
N ALA A 245 -12.97 -10.16 1.89
CA ALA A 245 -12.86 -9.72 3.29
C ALA A 245 -12.18 -10.81 4.15
N SER A 246 -11.38 -10.38 5.13
CA SER A 246 -10.61 -11.29 5.99
C SER A 246 -10.23 -10.63 7.33
N ASN A 247 -9.54 -11.36 8.19
CA ASN A 247 -8.91 -10.85 9.42
C ASN A 247 -9.86 -10.08 10.33
N THR A 248 -10.97 -10.72 10.71
CA THR A 248 -11.98 -10.09 11.57
C THR A 248 -11.43 -9.73 12.95
N ASN A 249 -11.71 -8.51 13.37
CA ASN A 249 -11.40 -7.99 14.69
C ASN A 249 -12.68 -7.49 15.37
N SER A 250 -13.13 -8.17 16.44
CA SER A 250 -14.40 -7.90 17.11
C SER A 250 -14.22 -7.05 18.37
N ILE A 251 -15.05 -6.01 18.52
CA ILE A 251 -15.11 -5.09 19.66
C ILE A 251 -16.44 -5.29 20.38
N ASN A 252 -16.53 -6.30 21.26
CA ASN A 252 -17.78 -6.79 21.85
C ASN A 252 -18.24 -6.03 23.10
N THR A 253 -17.71 -4.82 23.36
CA THR A 253 -18.02 -4.04 24.58
C THR A 253 -19.16 -3.03 24.39
N TYR A 254 -19.79 -3.01 23.23
CA TYR A 254 -20.84 -2.05 22.85
C TYR A 254 -22.10 -2.79 22.36
N PRO A 255 -22.92 -3.35 23.28
CA PRO A 255 -23.99 -4.27 22.90
C PRO A 255 -25.07 -3.64 22.01
N ASP A 256 -25.23 -2.33 22.01
CA ASP A 256 -26.24 -1.64 21.20
C ASP A 256 -25.61 -0.92 19.99
N ALA A 257 -24.51 -1.47 19.41
CA ALA A 257 -23.81 -0.85 18.29
C ALA A 257 -24.76 -0.61 17.09
N TYR A 258 -24.81 0.64 16.60
CA TYR A 258 -25.71 1.03 15.51
C TYR A 258 -25.05 1.89 14.45
N GLY A 259 -24.60 3.11 14.80
CA GLY A 259 -23.90 4.00 13.89
C GLY A 259 -22.40 3.73 13.88
N ILE A 260 -21.79 3.77 12.71
CA ILE A 260 -20.34 3.66 12.56
C ILE A 260 -19.84 4.50 11.37
N GLU A 261 -18.69 5.16 11.49
CA GLU A 261 -18.09 5.92 10.39
C GLU A 261 -16.58 6.10 10.58
N PHE A 262 -15.83 6.00 9.52
CA PHE A 262 -14.40 6.35 9.51
C PHE A 262 -14.20 7.87 9.44
N SER A 263 -13.10 8.35 10.03
CA SER A 263 -12.63 9.70 9.74
C SER A 263 -12.23 9.84 8.27
N PRO A 264 -12.26 11.07 7.70
CA PRO A 264 -11.92 11.29 6.30
C PRO A 264 -10.53 10.78 5.88
N ASP A 265 -9.55 10.75 6.78
CA ASP A 265 -8.21 10.19 6.53
C ASP A 265 -8.08 8.70 6.89
N GLY A 266 -9.14 8.08 7.42
CA GLY A 266 -9.14 6.69 7.86
C GLY A 266 -8.41 6.42 9.18
N SER A 267 -7.85 7.45 9.82
CA SER A 267 -7.05 7.29 11.05
C SER A 267 -7.89 7.04 12.29
N ARG A 268 -9.20 7.32 12.25
CA ARG A 268 -10.15 7.16 13.36
C ARG A 268 -11.38 6.39 12.88
N LEU A 269 -11.99 5.67 13.81
CA LEU A 269 -13.30 5.06 13.64
C LEU A 269 -14.21 5.55 14.76
N TYR A 270 -15.40 5.99 14.42
CA TYR A 270 -16.41 6.46 15.36
C TYR A 270 -17.56 5.45 15.43
N GLY A 271 -17.96 5.11 16.64
CA GLY A 271 -19.08 4.21 16.89
C GLY A 271 -20.12 4.84 17.81
N VAL A 272 -21.39 4.61 17.54
CA VAL A 272 -22.54 5.09 18.33
C VAL A 272 -23.42 3.90 18.68
N PRO A 273 -23.59 3.61 19.99
CA PRO A 273 -24.64 2.71 20.44
C PRO A 273 -26.03 3.37 20.34
N PHE A 274 -27.03 2.60 19.95
CA PHE A 274 -28.40 3.03 19.75
C PHE A 274 -29.07 3.59 21.02
N SER A 275 -28.87 2.95 22.16
CA SER A 275 -29.58 3.27 23.40
C SER A 275 -28.94 4.37 24.22
N SER A 276 -27.64 4.55 24.15
CA SER A 276 -26.90 5.48 25.04
C SER A 276 -26.59 6.83 24.42
N GLY A 277 -26.56 6.94 23.09
CA GLY A 277 -26.16 8.13 22.36
C GLY A 277 -24.72 8.59 22.62
N VAL A 278 -23.92 7.76 23.26
CA VAL A 278 -22.49 7.99 23.48
C VAL A 278 -21.74 7.83 22.17
N ILE A 279 -20.87 8.76 21.84
CA ILE A 279 -19.95 8.61 20.70
C ILE A 279 -18.61 8.12 21.21
N THR A 280 -18.16 6.98 20.71
CA THR A 280 -16.83 6.44 21.02
C THR A 280 -15.93 6.52 19.77
N GLN A 281 -14.69 6.93 19.97
CA GLN A 281 -13.65 6.98 18.93
C GLN A 281 -12.62 5.88 19.18
N PHE A 282 -12.15 5.26 18.12
CA PHE A 282 -11.04 4.29 18.11
C PHE A 282 -9.89 4.81 17.24
N ASP A 283 -8.65 4.60 17.68
CA ASP A 283 -7.45 4.92 16.91
C ASP A 283 -7.07 3.77 15.98
N MET A 284 -7.35 3.91 14.68
CA MET A 284 -7.05 2.91 13.66
C MET A 284 -5.54 2.76 13.39
N LEU A 285 -4.73 3.72 13.85
CA LEU A 285 -3.26 3.69 13.72
C LEU A 285 -2.55 3.10 14.95
N ALA A 286 -3.28 2.54 15.90
CA ALA A 286 -2.71 1.96 17.14
C ALA A 286 -1.84 0.71 16.91
N GLY A 287 -1.76 0.20 15.68
CA GLY A 287 -0.78 -0.80 15.22
C GLY A 287 -1.16 -2.27 15.45
N SER A 288 -2.14 -2.57 16.31
CA SER A 288 -2.65 -3.95 16.45
C SER A 288 -4.14 -3.95 16.84
N PRO A 289 -4.88 -5.04 16.55
CA PRO A 289 -6.27 -5.17 16.93
C PRO A 289 -6.54 -4.89 18.41
N ALA A 290 -5.74 -5.45 19.30
CA ALA A 290 -5.87 -5.23 20.74
C ALA A 290 -5.60 -3.77 21.14
N ALA A 291 -4.66 -3.10 20.47
CA ALA A 291 -4.36 -1.69 20.69
C ALA A 291 -5.48 -0.78 20.16
N ILE A 292 -6.10 -1.12 19.03
CA ILE A 292 -7.28 -0.41 18.51
C ILE A 292 -8.43 -0.48 19.53
N ILE A 293 -8.73 -1.66 20.05
CA ILE A 293 -9.76 -1.83 21.10
C ILE A 293 -9.40 -1.01 22.35
N ALA A 294 -8.16 -1.06 22.80
CA ALA A 294 -7.69 -0.36 23.99
C ALA A 294 -7.65 1.17 23.82
N SER A 295 -7.66 1.68 22.59
CA SER A 295 -7.65 3.13 22.30
C SER A 295 -9.02 3.79 22.46
N ALA A 296 -10.07 3.03 22.72
CA ALA A 296 -11.44 3.52 22.83
C ALA A 296 -11.54 4.76 23.73
N THR A 297 -12.00 5.85 23.15
CA THR A 297 -12.14 7.15 23.83
C THR A 297 -13.54 7.71 23.63
N VAL A 298 -14.23 8.03 24.72
CA VAL A 298 -15.56 8.66 24.66
C VAL A 298 -15.39 10.14 24.33
N VAL A 299 -16.02 10.57 23.23
CA VAL A 299 -15.98 11.98 22.77
C VAL A 299 -17.27 12.73 23.05
N SER A 300 -18.35 12.03 23.40
CA SER A 300 -19.61 12.63 23.86
C SER A 300 -20.33 11.70 24.83
N THR A 301 -20.94 12.30 25.88
CA THR A 301 -21.66 11.57 26.96
C THR A 301 -23.09 12.03 27.13
N ASN A 302 -23.63 12.90 26.27
CA ASN A 302 -25.01 13.35 26.46
C ASN A 302 -26.00 12.22 26.09
N SER A 303 -27.21 12.29 26.65
CA SER A 303 -28.24 11.24 26.54
C SER A 303 -29.16 11.42 25.34
N ILE A 304 -28.79 12.20 24.33
CA ILE A 304 -29.56 12.32 23.09
C ILE A 304 -29.43 11.03 22.30
N MET A 305 -30.59 10.44 21.92
CA MET A 305 -30.56 9.25 21.05
C MET A 305 -30.00 9.60 19.68
N ARG A 306 -28.94 8.88 19.29
CA ARG A 306 -28.23 9.07 18.04
C ARG A 306 -28.35 7.84 17.17
N GLY A 307 -28.39 8.08 15.88
CA GLY A 307 -28.45 7.03 14.88
C GLY A 307 -27.16 6.93 14.05
N SER A 308 -27.33 6.95 12.73
CA SER A 308 -26.22 6.82 11.79
C SER A 308 -25.26 8.00 11.82
N LEU A 309 -24.02 7.71 11.43
CA LEU A 309 -22.98 8.69 11.12
C LEU A 309 -22.73 8.70 9.61
N GLN A 310 -22.36 9.88 9.09
CA GLN A 310 -22.01 10.03 7.68
C GLN A 310 -20.98 11.12 7.48
N VAL A 311 -19.86 10.78 6.83
CA VAL A 311 -18.88 11.75 6.35
C VAL A 311 -19.47 12.58 5.20
N ALA A 312 -19.31 13.91 5.26
CA ALA A 312 -19.86 14.84 4.28
C ALA A 312 -18.79 15.41 3.34
N PRO A 313 -19.20 16.12 2.27
CA PRO A 313 -18.27 16.74 1.32
C PRO A 313 -17.30 17.75 1.94
N ASP A 314 -17.61 18.34 3.09
CA ASP A 314 -16.75 19.25 3.84
C ASP A 314 -15.76 18.55 4.78
N ASN A 315 -15.63 17.22 4.67
CA ASN A 315 -14.74 16.36 5.48
C ASN A 315 -15.10 16.33 6.98
N LYS A 316 -16.30 16.70 7.36
CA LYS A 316 -16.82 16.52 8.72
C LYS A 316 -17.70 15.27 8.78
N ILE A 317 -17.90 14.76 10.00
CA ILE A 317 -18.87 13.67 10.23
C ILE A 317 -20.13 14.24 10.86
N TYR A 318 -21.24 14.00 10.22
CA TYR A 318 -22.55 14.37 10.72
C TYR A 318 -23.20 13.20 11.45
N VAL A 319 -23.98 13.51 12.49
CA VAL A 319 -24.57 12.53 13.40
C VAL A 319 -26.07 12.77 13.46
N ALA A 320 -26.86 11.74 13.10
CA ALA A 320 -28.31 11.78 13.23
C ALA A 320 -28.71 11.91 14.71
N GLU A 321 -29.58 12.86 15.05
CA GLU A 321 -30.14 13.05 16.38
C GLU A 321 -31.65 12.84 16.29
N TYR A 322 -32.14 11.72 16.83
CA TYR A 322 -33.52 11.26 16.63
C TYR A 322 -34.57 12.29 17.10
N GLY A 323 -35.52 12.63 16.22
CA GLY A 323 -36.62 13.55 16.47
C GLY A 323 -36.23 15.04 16.54
N ALA A 324 -34.96 15.38 16.37
CA ALA A 324 -34.51 16.76 16.46
C ALA A 324 -34.71 17.51 15.12
N VAL A 325 -34.78 18.84 15.20
CA VAL A 325 -34.81 19.78 14.05
C VAL A 325 -33.38 20.26 13.69
N SER A 326 -32.41 19.56 14.15
CA SER A 326 -30.99 19.78 13.93
C SER A 326 -30.24 18.44 14.00
N ILE A 327 -29.01 18.41 13.55
CA ILE A 327 -28.12 17.24 13.66
C ILE A 327 -26.79 17.64 14.30
N GLY A 328 -26.10 16.66 14.86
CA GLY A 328 -24.76 16.85 15.43
C GLY A 328 -23.66 16.85 14.37
N VAL A 329 -22.48 17.39 14.71
CA VAL A 329 -21.31 17.41 13.84
C VAL A 329 -20.03 17.17 14.63
N ILE A 330 -19.13 16.34 14.10
CA ILE A 330 -17.71 16.22 14.49
C ILE A 330 -16.92 17.09 13.51
N ASN A 331 -16.36 18.21 13.99
CA ASN A 331 -15.75 19.23 13.15
C ASN A 331 -14.36 18.83 12.66
N ASP A 332 -13.57 18.17 13.52
CA ASP A 332 -12.20 17.77 13.25
C ASP A 332 -12.02 16.25 13.42
N PRO A 333 -12.68 15.42 12.60
CA PRO A 333 -12.80 13.98 12.85
C PRO A 333 -11.49 13.20 12.79
N ASN A 334 -10.41 13.78 12.27
CA ASN A 334 -9.08 13.15 12.26
C ASN A 334 -8.33 13.31 13.60
N GLN A 335 -8.81 14.19 14.48
CA GLN A 335 -8.17 14.47 15.76
C GLN A 335 -8.55 13.45 16.85
N LEU A 336 -7.64 13.21 17.80
CA LEU A 336 -7.85 12.26 18.89
C LEU A 336 -8.71 12.86 20.03
N GLY A 337 -9.62 12.04 20.55
CA GLY A 337 -10.42 12.34 21.70
C GLY A 337 -11.28 13.59 21.52
N VAL A 338 -11.40 14.42 22.55
CA VAL A 338 -12.23 15.63 22.52
C VAL A 338 -11.76 16.71 21.53
N ALA A 339 -10.52 16.61 21.05
CA ALA A 339 -10.01 17.50 20.00
C ALA A 339 -10.70 17.28 18.63
N CYS A 340 -11.49 16.19 18.48
CA CYS A 340 -12.33 16.00 17.30
C CYS A 340 -13.50 17.01 17.21
N ASP A 341 -13.73 17.80 18.26
CA ASP A 341 -14.70 18.91 18.34
C ASP A 341 -16.12 18.48 17.95
N PHE A 342 -16.71 17.52 18.70
CA PHE A 342 -18.11 17.14 18.50
C PHE A 342 -19.06 18.17 19.11
N VAL A 343 -20.01 18.67 18.31
CA VAL A 343 -21.07 19.61 18.70
C VAL A 343 -22.43 19.03 18.40
N THR A 344 -23.27 18.89 19.40
CA THR A 344 -24.65 18.41 19.30
C THR A 344 -25.59 19.51 18.79
N GLY A 345 -26.58 19.17 17.99
CA GLY A 345 -27.65 20.08 17.57
C GLY A 345 -27.22 21.33 16.82
N SER A 346 -26.03 21.33 16.23
CA SER A 346 -25.42 22.54 15.70
C SER A 346 -25.90 22.91 14.28
N ILE A 347 -26.40 21.95 13.52
CA ILE A 347 -26.79 22.13 12.12
C ILE A 347 -28.29 22.05 12.01
N PRO A 348 -28.98 23.20 11.79
CA PRO A 348 -30.43 23.21 11.63
C PRO A 348 -30.84 22.55 10.31
N ILE A 349 -31.93 21.82 10.32
CA ILE A 349 -32.51 21.16 9.15
C ILE A 349 -33.98 21.51 8.99
N PRO A 350 -34.51 21.57 7.74
CA PRO A 350 -35.94 21.56 7.51
C PRO A 350 -36.52 20.21 7.95
N GLY A 351 -37.74 20.20 8.52
CA GLY A 351 -38.34 18.96 9.01
C GLY A 351 -37.66 18.43 10.28
N SER A 352 -37.43 17.11 10.37
CA SER A 352 -36.78 16.50 11.53
C SER A 352 -35.86 15.34 11.16
N SER A 353 -34.77 15.21 11.91
CA SER A 353 -33.91 14.04 11.84
C SER A 353 -34.64 12.80 12.35
N SER A 354 -34.26 11.65 11.81
CA SER A 354 -34.65 10.33 12.29
C SER A 354 -33.40 9.54 12.67
N TRP A 355 -33.42 8.20 12.60
CA TRP A 355 -32.25 7.38 12.91
C TRP A 355 -31.20 7.43 11.82
N GLY A 356 -31.56 7.67 10.56
CA GLY A 356 -30.68 7.59 9.40
C GLY A 356 -30.22 8.93 8.84
N LEU A 357 -29.04 8.93 8.26
CA LEU A 357 -28.51 9.91 7.30
C LEU A 357 -28.37 9.23 5.93
N PRO A 358 -28.22 10.00 4.82
CA PRO A 358 -28.14 9.38 3.52
C PRO A 358 -26.90 8.49 3.40
N ASN A 359 -27.07 7.28 2.86
CA ASN A 359 -25.99 6.43 2.43
C ASN A 359 -25.41 6.93 1.11
N PHE A 360 -24.10 6.96 1.02
CA PHE A 360 -23.39 7.30 -0.20
C PHE A 360 -22.35 6.25 -0.55
N HIS A 361 -22.20 6.00 -1.84
CA HIS A 361 -20.94 5.54 -2.35
C HIS A 361 -19.93 6.67 -2.13
N VAL A 362 -18.97 6.43 -1.24
CA VAL A 362 -17.87 7.37 -1.01
C VAL A 362 -16.79 7.01 -2.03
N PRO A 363 -16.64 7.75 -3.15
CA PRO A 363 -15.49 7.57 -4.00
C PRO A 363 -14.26 7.79 -3.14
N LEU A 364 -13.16 7.10 -3.48
CA LEU A 364 -11.84 7.36 -2.87
C LEU A 364 -11.72 8.86 -2.67
N LEU A 365 -11.68 9.28 -1.40
CA LEU A 365 -11.75 10.72 -1.09
C LEU A 365 -10.66 11.41 -1.89
N ASN A 366 -11.08 12.42 -2.61
CA ASN A 366 -10.22 13.37 -3.27
C ASN A 366 -9.46 14.19 -2.21
N GLN A 367 -8.68 13.53 -1.35
CA GLN A 367 -7.70 14.20 -0.52
C GLN A 367 -6.41 14.35 -1.32
N ALA A 368 -5.77 15.49 -1.13
CA ALA A 368 -4.42 15.67 -1.66
C ALA A 368 -3.55 14.51 -1.18
N PRO A 369 -2.72 13.93 -2.04
CA PRO A 369 -1.82 12.88 -1.62
C PRO A 369 -0.91 13.36 -0.49
N VAL A 370 -0.53 12.44 0.39
CA VAL A 370 0.53 12.67 1.37
C VAL A 370 1.61 11.64 1.11
N ALA A 371 2.78 12.10 0.66
CA ALA A 371 3.91 11.24 0.37
C ALA A 371 4.58 10.78 1.67
N LEU A 372 4.72 9.47 1.84
CA LEU A 372 5.37 8.86 2.99
C LEU A 372 5.99 7.52 2.61
N PHE A 373 7.16 7.20 3.13
CA PHE A 373 7.81 5.92 2.91
C PHE A 373 8.76 5.53 4.04
N ASN A 374 9.17 4.25 4.04
CA ASN A 374 10.21 3.72 4.89
C ASN A 374 11.12 2.76 4.09
N ALA A 375 12.41 2.68 4.49
CA ALA A 375 13.37 1.71 3.97
C ALA A 375 14.54 1.55 4.94
N PRO A 376 15.28 0.43 4.91
CA PRO A 376 16.60 0.34 5.53
C PRO A 376 17.52 1.40 4.93
N ASN A 377 18.03 2.30 5.75
CA ASN A 377 18.72 3.50 5.30
C ASN A 377 20.23 3.50 5.56
N HIS A 378 20.77 2.43 6.14
CA HIS A 378 22.19 2.21 6.37
C HIS A 378 22.60 0.92 5.66
N ILE A 379 23.42 1.04 4.63
CA ILE A 379 23.75 -0.07 3.73
C ILE A 379 25.24 -0.09 3.37
N CYS A 380 25.72 -1.24 2.97
CA CYS A 380 27.08 -1.42 2.48
C CYS A 380 27.20 -1.09 1.00
N PRO A 381 28.37 -0.66 0.52
CA PRO A 381 28.59 -0.42 -0.90
C PRO A 381 28.34 -1.69 -1.73
N GLY A 382 27.59 -1.53 -2.84
CA GLY A 382 27.22 -2.65 -3.71
C GLY A 382 26.04 -3.47 -3.22
N THR A 383 25.38 -3.07 -2.13
CA THR A 383 24.13 -3.70 -1.68
C THR A 383 22.91 -2.92 -2.14
N CYS A 384 21.76 -3.57 -2.08
CA CYS A 384 20.49 -3.00 -2.50
C CYS A 384 19.55 -2.91 -1.31
N THR A 385 18.61 -1.96 -1.36
CA THR A 385 17.56 -1.79 -0.39
C THR A 385 16.19 -1.74 -1.08
N ASP A 386 15.14 -2.13 -0.36
CA ASP A 386 13.76 -2.09 -0.82
C ASP A 386 13.01 -0.97 -0.09
N PHE A 387 12.14 -0.29 -0.80
CA PHE A 387 11.34 0.80 -0.26
C PHE A 387 9.89 0.37 -0.07
N THR A 388 9.36 0.65 1.11
CA THR A 388 7.94 0.46 1.43
C THR A 388 7.24 1.80 1.37
N ASN A 389 6.29 1.91 0.46
CA ASN A 389 5.42 3.07 0.33
C ASN A 389 4.39 3.09 1.46
N MET A 390 4.26 4.23 2.11
CA MET A 390 3.28 4.50 3.18
C MET A 390 2.43 5.73 2.84
N SER A 391 2.49 6.20 1.59
CA SER A 391 1.74 7.39 1.14
C SER A 391 0.25 7.18 1.27
N GLN A 392 -0.45 8.24 1.69
CA GLN A 392 -1.90 8.26 1.80
C GLN A 392 -2.51 8.94 0.57
N HIS A 393 -3.68 8.49 0.15
CA HIS A 393 -4.48 9.08 -0.94
C HIS A 393 -3.77 9.17 -2.30
N ALA A 394 -2.70 8.41 -2.52
CA ALA A 394 -1.92 8.41 -3.75
C ALA A 394 -2.24 7.18 -4.62
N THR A 395 -2.38 7.41 -5.92
CA THR A 395 -2.58 6.35 -6.94
C THR A 395 -1.42 6.24 -7.92
N THR A 396 -0.50 7.22 -7.91
CA THR A 396 0.69 7.25 -8.77
C THR A 396 1.91 7.63 -7.96
N PHE A 397 3.05 7.06 -8.32
CA PHE A 397 4.31 7.25 -7.61
C PHE A 397 5.43 7.53 -8.60
N LEU A 398 6.30 8.46 -8.24
CA LEU A 398 7.55 8.70 -8.94
C LEU A 398 8.66 8.84 -7.91
N TRP A 399 9.55 7.88 -7.92
CA TRP A 399 10.71 7.84 -7.05
C TRP A 399 11.96 8.32 -7.77
N THR A 400 12.84 8.98 -7.04
CA THR A 400 14.16 9.37 -7.50
C THR A 400 15.19 9.01 -6.44
N PHE A 401 16.22 8.26 -6.85
CA PHE A 401 17.28 7.72 -6.02
C PHE A 401 18.66 8.18 -6.51
N PRO A 402 19.07 9.42 -6.25
CA PRO A 402 20.38 9.90 -6.68
C PRO A 402 21.51 8.99 -6.20
N GLY A 403 22.39 8.58 -7.11
CA GLY A 403 23.51 7.68 -6.80
C GLY A 403 23.20 6.20 -6.81
N ALA A 404 21.94 5.80 -7.01
CA ALA A 404 21.53 4.40 -7.10
C ALA A 404 21.36 3.92 -8.54
N ASN A 405 21.21 2.62 -8.67
CA ASN A 405 20.75 1.94 -9.87
C ASN A 405 19.61 0.95 -9.51
N PRO A 406 18.39 1.10 -10.06
CA PRO A 406 17.94 2.18 -10.95
C PRO A 406 17.88 3.55 -10.28
N LEU A 407 18.00 4.62 -11.07
CA LEU A 407 17.94 6.02 -10.62
C LEU A 407 16.52 6.47 -10.27
N ASN A 408 15.51 5.88 -10.91
CA ASN A 408 14.10 6.21 -10.75
C ASN A 408 13.25 4.94 -10.77
N SER A 409 12.05 4.99 -10.14
CA SER A 409 11.00 3.98 -10.27
C SER A 409 9.63 4.63 -10.24
N THR A 410 8.64 3.96 -10.84
CA THR A 410 7.21 4.28 -10.74
C THR A 410 6.42 3.22 -9.98
N ASP A 411 7.08 2.20 -9.48
CA ASP A 411 6.46 1.15 -8.69
C ASP A 411 5.94 1.68 -7.35
N ALA A 412 4.86 1.11 -6.86
CA ALA A 412 4.35 1.49 -5.55
C ALA A 412 5.39 1.19 -4.46
N ASN A 413 6.05 0.03 -4.53
CA ASN A 413 7.09 -0.40 -3.59
C ASN A 413 8.35 -0.80 -4.39
N PRO A 414 9.27 0.13 -4.66
CA PRO A 414 10.50 -0.16 -5.40
C PRO A 414 11.40 -1.15 -4.67
N THR A 415 11.90 -2.13 -5.38
CA THR A 415 12.83 -3.15 -4.87
C THR A 415 14.15 -3.11 -5.61
N ASN A 416 15.19 -3.67 -5.00
CA ASN A 416 16.52 -3.78 -5.59
C ASN A 416 17.13 -2.43 -5.99
N ILE A 417 16.98 -1.41 -5.17
CA ILE A 417 17.63 -0.11 -5.35
C ILE A 417 19.04 -0.18 -4.79
N CYS A 418 20.04 -0.24 -5.68
CA CYS A 418 21.43 -0.58 -5.33
C CYS A 418 22.33 0.65 -5.35
N TYR A 419 23.12 0.85 -4.28
CA TYR A 419 24.08 1.93 -4.15
C TYR A 419 25.51 1.37 -4.12
N ASN A 420 26.35 1.77 -5.10
CA ASN A 420 27.70 1.22 -5.26
C ASN A 420 28.80 2.12 -4.67
N THR A 421 28.50 3.39 -4.42
CA THR A 421 29.50 4.36 -3.98
C THR A 421 29.22 4.81 -2.56
N PRO A 422 30.22 4.84 -1.66
CA PRO A 422 30.06 5.40 -0.32
C PRO A 422 29.62 6.86 -0.34
N GLY A 423 28.73 7.23 0.59
CA GLY A 423 28.21 8.58 0.70
C GLY A 423 26.83 8.63 1.34
N THR A 424 26.26 9.82 1.40
CA THR A 424 24.88 10.04 1.83
C THR A 424 24.05 10.54 0.67
N TYR A 425 22.87 9.98 0.51
CA TYR A 425 22.02 10.23 -0.65
C TYR A 425 20.61 10.63 -0.23
N PRO A 426 20.02 11.61 -0.90
CA PRO A 426 18.61 11.92 -0.71
C PRO A 426 17.73 10.87 -1.38
N VAL A 427 16.50 10.78 -0.93
CA VAL A 427 15.43 10.05 -1.61
C VAL A 427 14.26 11.00 -1.80
N THR A 428 13.72 11.03 -3.00
CA THR A 428 12.52 11.81 -3.33
C THR A 428 11.41 10.87 -3.74
N LEU A 429 10.23 11.06 -3.16
CA LEU A 429 8.98 10.45 -3.57
C LEU A 429 7.99 11.54 -3.95
N ILE A 430 7.47 11.48 -5.16
CA ILE A 430 6.28 12.24 -5.58
C ILE A 430 5.13 11.25 -5.61
N ALA A 431 4.17 11.43 -4.72
CA ALA A 431 2.94 10.66 -4.64
C ALA A 431 1.81 11.50 -5.24
N GLY A 432 1.05 10.96 -6.19
CA GLY A 432 0.04 11.69 -6.94
C GLY A 432 -1.30 10.98 -6.99
N ASN A 433 -2.37 11.78 -7.20
CA ASN A 433 -3.70 11.32 -7.58
C ASN A 433 -4.34 12.33 -8.54
N SER A 434 -5.64 12.19 -8.82
CA SER A 434 -6.37 13.09 -9.73
C SER A 434 -6.50 14.55 -9.23
N ILE A 435 -6.20 14.84 -7.96
CA ILE A 435 -6.31 16.18 -7.36
C ILE A 435 -4.99 16.92 -7.41
N GLY A 436 -3.88 16.21 -7.32
CA GLY A 436 -2.57 16.81 -7.26
C GLY A 436 -1.48 15.83 -6.89
N SER A 437 -0.38 16.35 -6.44
CA SER A 437 0.75 15.56 -5.96
C SER A 437 1.35 16.19 -4.73
N ASP A 438 1.88 15.33 -3.84
CA ASP A 438 2.74 15.72 -2.75
C ASP A 438 4.15 15.18 -2.98
N THR A 439 5.14 15.93 -2.51
CA THR A 439 6.56 15.58 -2.70
C THR A 439 7.27 15.52 -1.37
N LEU A 440 7.74 14.33 -1.01
CA LEU A 440 8.61 14.11 0.13
C LEU A 440 10.06 14.02 -0.33
N ILE A 441 10.92 14.89 0.20
CA ILE A 441 12.37 14.86 -0.02
C ILE A 441 13.04 14.63 1.33
N LEU A 442 13.65 13.46 1.51
CA LEU A 442 14.45 13.16 2.68
C LEU A 442 15.93 13.30 2.31
N ASN A 443 16.53 14.41 2.73
CA ASN A 443 17.96 14.66 2.51
C ASN A 443 18.79 13.72 3.40
N ASN A 444 19.88 13.20 2.84
CA ASN A 444 20.80 12.28 3.56
C ASN A 444 20.09 11.05 4.15
N TYR A 445 19.05 10.56 3.49
CA TYR A 445 18.24 9.44 3.98
C TYR A 445 19.02 8.12 3.90
N ILE A 446 19.64 7.82 2.75
CA ILE A 446 20.48 6.64 2.60
C ILE A 446 21.92 6.98 2.96
N THR A 447 22.48 6.21 3.87
CA THR A 447 23.91 6.23 4.20
C THR A 447 24.56 4.96 3.67
N VAL A 448 25.39 5.09 2.65
CA VAL A 448 26.24 4.01 2.16
C VAL A 448 27.59 4.13 2.87
N TYR A 449 27.91 3.12 3.66
CA TYR A 449 29.14 3.11 4.44
C TYR A 449 30.40 3.17 3.54
N PRO A 450 31.53 3.63 4.06
CA PRO A 450 32.81 3.47 3.38
C PRO A 450 33.08 2.00 3.03
N TYR A 451 33.86 1.76 1.98
CA TYR A 451 34.32 0.41 1.71
C TYR A 451 35.09 -0.13 2.93
N PRO A 452 34.85 -1.38 3.34
CA PRO A 452 35.68 -2.02 4.38
C PRO A 452 37.16 -1.97 4.00
N ALA A 453 38.04 -1.94 5.00
CA ALA A 453 39.45 -2.00 4.75
C ALA A 453 39.81 -3.30 3.97
N PRO A 454 40.63 -3.20 2.90
CA PRO A 454 40.99 -4.38 2.11
C PRO A 454 41.56 -5.48 2.97
N GLN A 455 41.08 -6.70 2.79
CA GLN A 455 41.58 -7.87 3.46
C GLN A 455 42.63 -8.59 2.62
N GLY A 456 43.54 -9.29 3.31
CA GLY A 456 44.53 -10.17 2.74
C GLY A 456 44.76 -11.36 3.67
N ILE A 457 45.32 -12.44 3.14
CA ILE A 457 45.72 -13.61 3.92
C ILE A 457 47.22 -13.80 3.78
N LEU A 458 47.95 -13.76 4.90
CA LEU A 458 49.35 -14.10 4.99
C LEU A 458 49.49 -15.53 5.55
N GLN A 459 50.21 -16.38 4.85
CA GLN A 459 50.54 -17.72 5.34
C GLN A 459 51.94 -17.72 6.01
N SER A 460 52.04 -18.31 7.20
CA SER A 460 53.28 -18.61 7.88
C SER A 460 53.23 -20.04 8.45
N GLY A 461 53.90 -20.96 7.81
CA GLY A 461 53.71 -22.39 8.07
C GLY A 461 52.26 -22.79 7.78
N ASP A 462 51.63 -23.52 8.72
CA ASP A 462 50.24 -23.93 8.61
C ASP A 462 49.25 -22.84 9.08
N THR A 463 49.74 -21.69 9.54
CA THR A 463 48.88 -20.62 10.06
C THR A 463 48.60 -19.56 9.00
N LEU A 464 47.34 -19.27 8.80
CA LEU A 464 46.83 -18.24 7.92
C LEU A 464 46.38 -17.04 8.80
N PHE A 465 46.89 -15.85 8.45
CA PHE A 465 46.56 -14.61 9.17
C PHE A 465 45.78 -13.69 8.25
N ALA A 466 44.59 -13.27 8.69
CA ALA A 466 43.85 -12.19 8.06
C ALA A 466 44.40 -10.84 8.52
N ASN A 467 44.18 -9.77 7.73
CA ASN A 467 44.50 -8.42 8.18
C ASN A 467 43.71 -8.08 9.44
N ALA A 468 44.36 -7.52 10.44
CA ALA A 468 43.74 -7.14 11.70
C ALA A 468 42.82 -5.91 11.52
N GLY A 469 41.86 -5.75 12.42
CA GLY A 469 41.00 -4.54 12.50
C GLY A 469 39.55 -4.73 12.09
N ALA A 470 39.15 -5.90 11.62
CA ALA A 470 37.73 -6.24 11.45
C ALA A 470 37.08 -6.55 12.82
N MET A 471 35.76 -6.40 12.89
CA MET A 471 34.99 -6.69 14.09
C MET A 471 34.80 -8.20 14.27
N SER A 472 34.70 -8.94 13.16
CA SER A 472 34.59 -10.40 13.15
C SER A 472 35.19 -10.99 11.88
N TYR A 473 35.49 -12.28 11.94
CA TYR A 473 35.99 -13.07 10.83
C TYR A 473 35.23 -14.38 10.73
N GLN A 474 35.19 -14.94 9.53
CA GLN A 474 34.71 -16.29 9.29
C GLN A 474 35.59 -16.93 8.19
N TRP A 475 36.23 -18.04 8.51
CA TRP A 475 37.08 -18.79 7.58
C TRP A 475 36.30 -19.87 6.85
N TYR A 476 36.76 -20.14 5.63
CA TYR A 476 36.23 -21.18 4.74
C TYR A 476 37.37 -21.98 4.15
N HIS A 477 37.13 -23.24 3.82
CA HIS A 477 38.03 -24.14 3.14
C HIS A 477 37.34 -24.73 1.91
N ASP A 478 37.93 -24.53 0.73
CA ASP A 478 37.37 -24.92 -0.58
C ASP A 478 35.92 -24.49 -0.75
N GLY A 479 35.58 -23.28 -0.28
CA GLY A 479 34.25 -22.68 -0.33
C GLY A 479 33.25 -23.16 0.75
N LEU A 480 33.67 -24.08 1.62
CA LEU A 480 32.85 -24.56 2.73
C LEU A 480 33.20 -23.82 4.03
N ILE A 481 32.17 -23.45 4.78
CA ILE A 481 32.35 -22.79 6.09
C ILE A 481 33.11 -23.70 7.05
N ILE A 482 34.08 -23.14 7.77
CA ILE A 482 34.75 -23.82 8.87
C ILE A 482 34.07 -23.43 10.18
N PRO A 483 33.27 -24.30 10.80
CA PRO A 483 32.53 -23.94 12.01
C PRO A 483 33.46 -23.52 13.15
N GLY A 484 33.17 -22.36 13.77
CA GLY A 484 33.94 -21.83 14.89
C GLY A 484 35.28 -21.18 14.55
N ALA A 485 35.65 -21.12 13.28
CA ALA A 485 36.87 -20.43 12.82
C ALA A 485 36.57 -18.92 12.64
N THR A 486 36.50 -18.18 13.74
CA THR A 486 36.10 -16.77 13.78
C THR A 486 37.22 -15.83 14.26
N GLY A 487 38.43 -16.32 14.41
CA GLY A 487 39.60 -15.51 14.79
C GLY A 487 40.22 -14.79 13.60
N SER A 488 41.07 -13.80 13.86
CA SER A 488 41.90 -13.14 12.84
C SER A 488 42.98 -14.04 12.27
N PHE A 489 43.14 -15.26 12.76
CA PHE A 489 43.99 -16.29 12.22
C PHE A 489 43.33 -17.65 12.27
N TYR A 490 43.78 -18.55 11.41
CA TYR A 490 43.36 -19.94 11.35
C TYR A 490 44.55 -20.88 11.08
N VAL A 491 44.59 -22.00 11.79
CA VAL A 491 45.63 -23.03 11.52
C VAL A 491 45.03 -24.04 10.55
N ALA A 492 45.55 -24.09 9.34
CA ALA A 492 45.07 -24.96 8.28
C ALA A 492 45.42 -26.42 8.56
N PRO A 493 44.48 -27.32 8.79
CA PRO A 493 44.75 -28.73 9.08
C PRO A 493 45.03 -29.56 7.82
N SER A 494 44.70 -29.02 6.65
CA SER A 494 44.86 -29.68 5.36
C SER A 494 45.18 -28.64 4.27
N SER A 495 45.81 -29.11 3.21
CA SER A 495 46.07 -28.29 2.02
C SER A 495 44.75 -28.01 1.28
N GLY A 496 44.65 -26.86 0.58
CA GLY A 496 43.46 -26.44 -0.17
C GLY A 496 43.40 -24.95 -0.34
N ASN A 497 42.25 -24.45 -0.79
CA ASN A 497 41.97 -23.02 -0.93
C ASN A 497 41.28 -22.53 0.32
N TYR A 498 41.74 -21.43 0.88
CA TYR A 498 41.13 -20.81 2.05
C TYR A 498 40.69 -19.41 1.72
N ASN A 499 39.53 -19.05 2.26
CA ASN A 499 39.05 -17.67 2.26
C ASN A 499 38.60 -17.24 3.65
N VAL A 500 38.70 -15.95 3.89
CA VAL A 500 38.20 -15.30 5.09
C VAL A 500 37.26 -14.17 4.69
N VAL A 501 36.08 -14.15 5.28
CA VAL A 501 35.15 -13.03 5.24
C VAL A 501 35.39 -12.25 6.53
N ALA A 502 35.75 -11.00 6.39
CA ALA A 502 35.93 -10.06 7.49
C ALA A 502 34.83 -9.02 7.49
N THR A 503 34.16 -8.84 8.64
CA THR A 503 33.06 -7.90 8.82
C THR A 503 33.55 -6.69 9.61
N ASP A 504 33.31 -5.49 9.11
CA ASP A 504 33.65 -4.25 9.81
C ASP A 504 32.63 -3.87 10.89
N ALA A 505 32.84 -2.74 11.55
CA ALA A 505 31.95 -2.23 12.61
C ALA A 505 30.55 -1.81 12.11
N ASN A 506 30.38 -1.64 10.81
CA ASN A 506 29.10 -1.28 10.18
C ASN A 506 28.35 -2.53 9.66
N GLY A 507 28.92 -3.71 9.83
CA GLY A 507 28.38 -4.95 9.29
C GLY A 507 28.70 -5.20 7.82
N CYS A 508 29.62 -4.41 7.23
CA CYS A 508 30.01 -4.58 5.85
C CYS A 508 31.13 -5.63 5.72
N GLU A 509 30.99 -6.51 4.74
CA GLU A 509 31.87 -7.64 4.55
C GLU A 509 32.89 -7.40 3.44
N VAL A 510 34.09 -7.92 3.62
CA VAL A 510 35.12 -8.01 2.61
C VAL A 510 35.80 -9.37 2.68
N GLU A 511 35.99 -9.97 1.52
CA GLU A 511 36.57 -11.29 1.39
C GLU A 511 38.05 -11.22 0.92
N ALA A 512 38.87 -12.07 1.48
CA ALA A 512 40.19 -12.40 0.95
C ALA A 512 40.30 -13.91 0.72
N VAL A 513 41.02 -14.29 -0.33
CA VAL A 513 41.23 -15.69 -0.72
C VAL A 513 42.71 -15.96 -0.85
N ILE A 514 43.17 -17.11 -0.36
CA ILE A 514 44.49 -17.67 -0.62
C ILE A 514 44.33 -19.04 -1.28
N PHE A 515 45.00 -19.24 -2.39
CA PHE A 515 44.95 -20.48 -3.16
C PHE A 515 46.14 -21.37 -2.84
N ASP A 516 45.95 -22.68 -3.01
CA ASP A 516 47.01 -23.68 -2.92
C ASP A 516 47.81 -23.63 -1.60
N VAL A 517 47.09 -23.40 -0.48
CA VAL A 517 47.72 -23.53 0.84
C VAL A 517 48.23 -24.95 1.01
N ILE A 518 49.51 -25.08 1.31
CA ILE A 518 50.15 -26.37 1.65
C ILE A 518 50.23 -26.42 3.17
N ALA A 519 49.48 -27.33 3.78
CA ALA A 519 49.44 -27.56 5.23
C ALA A 519 49.95 -28.98 5.55
N ASN A 520 50.41 -29.21 6.79
CA ASN A 520 50.97 -30.48 7.27
C ASN A 520 52.26 -30.92 6.56
N THR A 521 53.08 -29.99 6.17
CA THR A 521 54.46 -30.35 5.76
C THR A 521 55.25 -30.65 7.02
N SER A 522 55.38 -31.94 7.41
CA SER A 522 56.56 -32.36 8.19
C SER A 522 57.80 -31.83 7.50
N PRO A 523 58.86 -31.43 8.23
CA PRO A 523 60.10 -30.94 7.61
C PRO A 523 60.74 -32.05 6.82
N LEU A 524 60.27 -32.27 5.61
CA LEU A 524 60.91 -33.12 4.63
C LEU A 524 61.63 -32.24 3.63
N SER A 525 62.91 -32.54 3.48
CA SER A 525 63.86 -32.07 2.47
C SER A 525 63.19 -31.59 1.19
N PHE A 526 63.61 -30.44 0.72
CA PHE A 526 63.31 -29.82 -0.56
C PHE A 526 63.14 -30.84 -1.70
N GLY A 527 61.90 -31.17 -2.00
CA GLY A 527 61.48 -31.87 -3.19
C GLY A 527 60.62 -30.91 -4.00
N GLU A 528 61.06 -30.55 -5.16
CA GLU A 528 60.57 -29.59 -6.12
C GLU A 528 59.06 -29.72 -6.39
N GLY A 529 58.20 -28.80 -5.86
CA GLY A 529 56.81 -28.63 -6.23
C GLY A 529 56.65 -27.51 -7.26
N ALA A 530 56.19 -27.82 -8.47
CA ALA A 530 55.89 -26.84 -9.51
C ALA A 530 54.61 -26.06 -9.13
N GLY A 531 54.67 -24.72 -9.10
CA GLY A 531 53.53 -23.84 -8.82
C GLY A 531 53.73 -22.44 -9.39
N VAL A 532 52.65 -21.67 -9.41
CA VAL A 532 52.66 -20.25 -9.83
C VAL A 532 52.06 -19.40 -8.74
N ARG A 533 52.67 -18.26 -8.45
CA ARG A 533 52.15 -17.25 -7.52
C ARG A 533 51.89 -15.92 -8.24
N LEU A 534 50.84 -15.24 -7.87
CA LEU A 534 50.47 -13.89 -8.33
C LEU A 534 50.61 -12.88 -7.20
N PHE A 535 51.22 -11.71 -7.49
CA PHE A 535 51.29 -10.60 -6.53
C PHE A 535 51.52 -9.26 -7.27
N PRO A 536 50.96 -8.13 -6.77
CA PRO A 536 49.94 -8.06 -5.73
C PRO A 536 48.59 -8.57 -6.24
N ASN A 537 47.74 -9.00 -5.33
CA ASN A 537 46.34 -9.31 -5.63
C ASN A 537 45.49 -8.84 -4.45
N PRO A 538 44.66 -7.80 -4.59
CA PRO A 538 44.33 -7.07 -5.84
C PRO A 538 45.48 -6.28 -6.47
N VAL A 539 45.43 -6.12 -7.80
CA VAL A 539 46.43 -5.40 -8.58
C VAL A 539 45.91 -4.00 -8.96
N SER A 540 46.75 -2.97 -8.80
CA SER A 540 46.47 -1.62 -9.26
C SER A 540 47.09 -1.31 -10.63
N GLU A 541 48.37 -1.57 -10.80
CA GLU A 541 49.12 -1.21 -12.02
C GLU A 541 49.72 -2.40 -12.74
N SER A 542 50.42 -3.28 -12.03
CA SER A 542 51.08 -4.42 -12.61
C SER A 542 50.96 -5.68 -11.75
N LEU A 543 50.67 -6.80 -12.39
CA LEU A 543 50.56 -8.12 -11.80
C LEU A 543 51.86 -8.87 -12.05
N SER A 544 52.58 -9.24 -10.98
CA SER A 544 53.75 -10.10 -11.04
C SER A 544 53.37 -11.55 -10.76
N PHE A 545 54.11 -12.48 -11.34
CA PHE A 545 53.96 -13.91 -11.06
C PHE A 545 55.30 -14.59 -10.99
N THR A 546 55.37 -15.65 -10.19
CA THR A 546 56.58 -16.50 -10.09
C THR A 546 56.20 -17.94 -10.40
N VAL A 547 56.94 -18.58 -11.28
CA VAL A 547 56.76 -19.98 -11.65
C VAL A 547 57.84 -20.82 -11.00
N TYR A 548 57.48 -21.90 -10.34
CA TYR A 548 58.41 -22.86 -9.72
C TYR A 548 58.28 -24.23 -10.40
N PRO A 549 59.39 -24.93 -10.67
CA PRO A 549 60.79 -24.54 -10.49
C PRO A 549 61.30 -23.50 -11.49
N LEU A 550 62.23 -22.66 -11.06
CA LEU A 550 62.70 -21.44 -11.72
C LEU A 550 63.48 -21.67 -13.05
N ASN A 551 63.41 -22.82 -13.70
CA ASN A 551 64.13 -23.13 -14.90
C ASN A 551 63.43 -22.78 -16.22
N ALA A 552 62.31 -22.10 -16.15
CA ALA A 552 61.59 -21.65 -17.33
C ALA A 552 62.08 -20.26 -17.75
N SER A 553 62.71 -20.17 -18.87
CA SER A 553 63.14 -18.90 -19.47
C SER A 553 62.01 -18.12 -20.08
N SER A 554 60.88 -18.78 -20.37
CA SER A 554 59.66 -18.14 -20.93
C SER A 554 58.41 -18.95 -20.65
N VAL A 555 57.25 -18.29 -20.62
CA VAL A 555 55.93 -18.89 -20.43
C VAL A 555 54.92 -18.29 -21.40
N ASP A 556 53.87 -19.02 -21.71
CA ASP A 556 52.71 -18.49 -22.45
C ASP A 556 51.66 -18.00 -21.46
N ILE A 557 51.14 -16.81 -21.69
CA ILE A 557 50.17 -16.16 -20.82
C ILE A 557 48.89 -15.84 -21.59
N SER A 558 47.76 -16.06 -20.98
CA SER A 558 46.45 -15.53 -21.45
C SER A 558 45.64 -15.05 -20.28
N ILE A 559 45.02 -13.86 -20.39
CA ILE A 559 44.14 -13.30 -19.36
C ILE A 559 42.72 -13.17 -19.93
N TYR A 560 41.73 -13.55 -19.12
CA TYR A 560 40.34 -13.57 -19.47
C TYR A 560 39.53 -12.76 -18.45
N ASN A 561 38.46 -12.06 -18.89
CA ASN A 561 37.48 -11.47 -18.00
C ASN A 561 36.48 -12.52 -17.47
N LEU A 562 35.54 -12.11 -16.64
CA LEU A 562 34.51 -13.01 -16.10
C LEU A 562 33.58 -13.62 -17.17
N LEU A 563 33.43 -12.98 -18.32
CA LEU A 563 32.61 -13.47 -19.43
C LEU A 563 33.36 -14.52 -20.28
N GLY A 564 34.65 -14.79 -19.96
CA GLY A 564 35.50 -15.71 -20.71
C GLY A 564 36.15 -15.09 -21.95
N GLU A 565 36.07 -13.79 -22.13
CA GLU A 565 36.70 -13.07 -23.23
C GLU A 565 38.19 -12.91 -22.92
N LYS A 566 39.06 -13.28 -23.90
CA LYS A 566 40.51 -13.13 -23.80
C LYS A 566 40.89 -11.66 -24.00
N ILE A 567 41.41 -11.03 -22.95
CA ILE A 567 41.77 -9.60 -22.95
C ILE A 567 43.26 -9.36 -23.12
N PHE A 568 44.09 -10.37 -22.86
CA PHE A 568 45.55 -10.31 -23.04
C PHE A 568 46.09 -11.69 -23.39
N SER A 569 47.12 -11.73 -24.22
CA SER A 569 47.83 -12.97 -24.57
C SER A 569 49.25 -12.66 -25.02
N ALA A 570 50.23 -13.45 -24.54
CA ALA A 570 51.61 -13.40 -24.94
C ALA A 570 52.19 -14.82 -24.98
N VAL A 571 53.01 -15.09 -25.95
CA VAL A 571 53.70 -16.37 -26.15
C VAL A 571 55.19 -16.17 -25.92
N ASN A 572 55.86 -17.12 -25.27
CA ASN A 572 57.28 -17.03 -24.88
C ASN A 572 57.60 -15.76 -24.06
N TRP A 573 56.75 -15.45 -23.07
CA TRP A 573 56.86 -14.25 -22.24
C TRP A 573 58.02 -14.39 -21.24
N GLU A 574 59.05 -13.56 -21.40
CA GLU A 574 60.25 -13.59 -20.56
C GLU A 574 60.13 -12.75 -19.29
N LEU A 575 59.25 -11.75 -19.32
CA LEU A 575 58.98 -10.89 -18.17
C LEU A 575 57.92 -11.53 -17.26
N GLN A 576 58.25 -11.66 -15.97
CA GLN A 576 57.31 -12.20 -14.97
C GLN A 576 56.33 -11.15 -14.43
N THR A 577 55.97 -10.14 -15.25
CA THR A 577 55.11 -9.04 -14.87
C THR A 577 54.21 -8.62 -16.04
N VAL A 578 52.91 -8.49 -15.82
CA VAL A 578 51.95 -8.02 -16.78
C VAL A 578 51.44 -6.65 -16.35
N ASN A 579 51.46 -5.65 -17.27
CA ASN A 579 50.88 -4.35 -17.02
C ASN A 579 49.35 -4.44 -17.11
N CYS A 580 48.66 -4.10 -16.00
CA CYS A 580 47.23 -4.15 -15.87
C CYS A 580 46.57 -2.76 -15.86
N GLN A 581 47.29 -1.68 -16.16
CA GLN A 581 46.74 -0.30 -16.13
C GLN A 581 45.57 -0.11 -17.09
N LEU A 582 45.54 -0.84 -18.21
CA LEU A 582 44.46 -0.75 -19.20
C LEU A 582 43.26 -1.66 -18.90
N PHE A 583 43.32 -2.47 -17.85
CA PHE A 583 42.21 -3.33 -17.45
C PHE A 583 41.24 -2.53 -16.61
N SER A 584 39.92 -2.66 -16.89
CA SER A 584 38.89 -2.09 -16.03
C SER A 584 38.94 -2.75 -14.65
N PRO A 585 38.53 -2.04 -13.57
CA PRO A 585 38.34 -2.70 -12.27
C PRO A 585 37.46 -3.93 -12.39
N GLY A 586 37.86 -5.03 -11.78
CA GLY A 586 37.09 -6.27 -11.90
C GLY A 586 37.93 -7.52 -11.59
N ILE A 587 37.28 -8.67 -11.78
CA ILE A 587 37.90 -10.00 -11.56
C ILE A 587 38.32 -10.61 -12.89
N TYR A 588 39.51 -11.19 -12.91
CA TYR A 588 40.15 -11.77 -14.09
C TYR A 588 40.73 -13.15 -13.80
N TRP A 589 40.86 -13.94 -14.85
CA TRP A 589 41.58 -15.21 -14.81
C TRP A 589 42.86 -15.09 -15.63
N ILE A 590 43.98 -15.48 -15.05
CA ILE A 590 45.23 -15.65 -15.78
C ILE A 590 45.50 -17.14 -15.97
N CYS A 591 45.81 -17.53 -17.20
CA CYS A 591 46.29 -18.86 -17.55
C CYS A 591 47.77 -18.75 -17.95
N ILE A 592 48.59 -19.47 -17.28
CA ILE A 592 50.04 -19.51 -17.53
C ILE A 592 50.40 -20.94 -17.94
N SER A 593 51.02 -21.12 -19.09
CA SER A 593 51.43 -22.43 -19.58
C SER A 593 52.91 -22.47 -19.88
N ASN A 594 53.52 -23.60 -19.53
CA ASN A 594 54.93 -23.89 -19.82
C ASN A 594 55.15 -25.40 -19.97
N GLN A 595 55.79 -25.83 -21.05
CA GLN A 595 56.17 -27.22 -21.33
C GLN A 595 55.04 -28.25 -21.07
N GLY A 596 53.82 -27.92 -21.52
CA GLY A 596 52.66 -28.82 -21.40
C GLY A 596 51.96 -28.80 -20.05
N LYS A 597 52.40 -28.01 -19.08
CA LYS A 597 51.72 -27.74 -17.84
C LYS A 597 51.01 -26.40 -17.93
N SER A 598 49.76 -26.32 -17.45
CA SER A 598 48.97 -25.07 -17.42
C SER A 598 48.47 -24.81 -16.02
N TYR A 599 48.55 -23.56 -15.62
CA TYR A 599 48.07 -23.06 -14.33
C TYR A 599 47.00 -21.97 -14.60
N ARG A 600 45.89 -22.01 -13.88
CA ARG A 600 44.82 -21.01 -13.98
C ARG A 600 44.60 -20.39 -12.63
N LEU A 601 44.78 -19.09 -12.53
CA LEU A 601 44.68 -18.34 -11.29
C LEU A 601 43.74 -17.16 -11.48
N LYS A 602 43.14 -16.73 -10.39
CA LYS A 602 42.20 -15.59 -10.36
C LYS A 602 42.89 -14.40 -9.71
N PHE A 603 42.69 -13.20 -10.24
CA PHE A 603 43.14 -11.97 -9.60
C PHE A 603 42.05 -10.87 -9.74
N ALA A 604 42.12 -9.89 -8.83
CA ALA A 604 41.27 -8.72 -8.86
C ALA A 604 42.06 -7.50 -9.33
N LYS A 605 41.51 -6.69 -10.23
CA LYS A 605 41.99 -5.36 -10.62
C LYS A 605 41.20 -4.32 -9.86
N GLN A 606 41.89 -3.42 -9.17
CA GLN A 606 41.34 -2.23 -8.51
C GLN A 606 41.27 -1.05 -9.48
#